data_d5b0ea7b26d1190e952b64c657061531
#
_entry.id   d5b0ea7b26d1190e952b64c657061531
#
_cell.length_a   1.000
_cell.length_b   1.000
_cell.length_c   1.000
_cell.angle_alpha   90.00
_cell.angle_beta   90.00
_cell.angle_gamma   90.00
#
_symmetry.space_group_name_H-M   'P 1'
#
loop_
_entity.id
_entity.type
_entity.pdbx_description
1 polymer ?
#
loop_
_entity_poly.entity_id
_entity_poly.type
_entity_poly.pdbx_seq_one_letter_code
_entity_poly.pdbx_strand_id
1 'polypeptide(L)'
;MSKIEIIDNFLNKEDFEELRKFLMSPNSQWRFVDFIAHKDERDQDKDGYFVHSFTDRDPKTFKERFLISPDYQKVSRLMECIKNKLNYSQILRVRSSLYPRREKQKPDPYHVDYNFDHKVCIFYVNTNNGFTLFENGEKVKSV
;
A
#
# COMPACT_ATOMS: atom_id res chain seq x y z
N MET A 1 16.49 -10.90 10.25
CA MET A 1 15.08 -10.52 10.51
C MET A 1 14.86 -9.09 10.06
N SER A 2 13.88 -8.85 9.21
CA SER A 2 13.50 -7.49 8.84
C SER A 2 12.96 -6.75 10.06
N LYS A 3 13.47 -5.54 10.31
CA LYS A 3 13.03 -4.71 11.44
C LYS A 3 11.70 -4.06 11.06
N ILE A 4 10.66 -4.30 11.85
CA ILE A 4 9.37 -3.58 11.74
C ILE A 4 9.49 -2.32 12.60
N GLU A 5 9.17 -1.18 12.02
CA GLU A 5 9.11 0.11 12.70
C GLU A 5 7.70 0.70 12.53
N ILE A 6 7.07 1.08 13.63
CA ILE A 6 5.76 1.72 13.64
C ILE A 6 5.95 3.18 13.99
N ILE A 7 5.38 4.08 13.20
CA ILE A 7 5.51 5.53 13.38
C ILE A 7 4.11 6.13 13.34
N ASP A 8 3.67 6.64 14.47
CA ASP A 8 2.42 7.36 14.58
C ASP A 8 2.61 8.83 14.13
N ASN A 9 1.52 9.43 13.63
CA ASN A 9 1.51 10.83 13.19
C ASN A 9 2.61 11.16 12.17
N PHE A 10 2.84 10.24 11.23
CA PHE A 10 3.91 10.35 10.24
C PHE A 10 3.77 11.58 9.31
N LEU A 11 2.54 11.94 8.95
CA LEU A 11 2.22 13.21 8.30
C LEU A 11 1.69 14.23 9.33
N ASN A 12 1.89 15.52 9.06
CA ASN A 12 1.13 16.53 9.78
C ASN A 12 -0.37 16.39 9.46
N LYS A 13 -1.20 16.98 10.30
CA LYS A 13 -2.66 16.83 10.22
C LYS A 13 -3.25 17.34 8.91
N GLU A 14 -2.73 18.43 8.37
CA GLU A 14 -3.23 19.06 7.14
C GLU A 14 -2.96 18.16 5.92
N ASP A 15 -1.71 17.74 5.73
CA ASP A 15 -1.31 16.83 4.65
C ASP A 15 -2.03 15.47 4.74
N PHE A 16 -2.23 14.97 5.97
CA PHE A 16 -2.99 13.73 6.19
C PHE A 16 -4.46 13.87 5.75
N GLU A 17 -5.13 14.95 6.16
CA GLU A 17 -6.54 15.16 5.81
C GLU A 17 -6.74 15.43 4.32
N GLU A 18 -5.80 16.10 3.66
CA GLU A 18 -5.84 16.28 2.20
C GLU A 18 -5.74 14.93 1.48
N LEU A 19 -4.76 14.11 1.84
CA LEU A 19 -4.59 12.77 1.28
C LEU A 19 -5.80 11.87 1.54
N ARG A 20 -6.30 11.89 2.77
CA ARG A 20 -7.48 11.12 3.17
C ARG A 20 -8.72 11.54 2.39
N LYS A 21 -9.00 12.83 2.26
CA LYS A 21 -10.12 13.36 1.47
C LYS A 21 -10.04 12.90 0.02
N PHE A 22 -8.86 12.95 -0.58
CA PHE A 22 -8.69 12.46 -1.95
C PHE A 22 -9.00 10.97 -2.07
N LEU A 23 -8.36 10.12 -1.25
CA LEU A 23 -8.51 8.67 -1.33
C LEU A 23 -9.92 8.19 -0.98
N MET A 24 -10.64 8.90 -0.12
CA MET A 24 -12.02 8.59 0.27
C MET A 24 -13.07 9.27 -0.61
N SER A 25 -12.65 10.02 -1.63
CA SER A 25 -13.55 10.72 -2.55
C SER A 25 -13.91 9.86 -3.77
N PRO A 26 -15.02 10.17 -4.46
CA PRO A 26 -15.37 9.54 -5.73
C PRO A 26 -14.39 9.88 -6.88
N ASN A 27 -13.50 10.86 -6.69
CA ASN A 27 -12.49 11.25 -7.68
C ASN A 27 -11.29 10.31 -7.70
N SER A 28 -11.08 9.50 -6.68
CA SER A 28 -10.05 8.47 -6.68
C SER A 28 -10.46 7.32 -7.60
N GLN A 29 -9.67 7.09 -8.64
CA GLN A 29 -9.96 6.05 -9.63
C GLN A 29 -9.52 4.68 -9.13
N TRP A 30 -10.47 3.86 -8.73
CA TRP A 30 -10.23 2.52 -8.23
C TRP A 30 -10.40 1.46 -9.31
N ARG A 31 -9.41 0.57 -9.44
CA ARG A 31 -9.48 -0.62 -10.30
C ARG A 31 -9.63 -1.86 -9.44
N PHE A 32 -10.60 -2.70 -9.74
CA PHE A 32 -10.77 -3.98 -9.07
C PHE A 32 -9.66 -4.97 -9.45
N VAL A 33 -9.17 -5.69 -8.45
CA VAL A 33 -8.21 -6.79 -8.58
C VAL A 33 -8.82 -8.01 -7.90
N ASP A 34 -8.96 -9.09 -8.63
CA ASP A 34 -9.69 -10.30 -8.24
C ASP A 34 -8.87 -11.33 -7.45
N PHE A 35 -7.64 -10.99 -7.08
CA PHE A 35 -6.75 -11.83 -6.27
C PHE A 35 -5.85 -10.95 -5.40
N ILE A 36 -5.41 -11.48 -4.25
CA ILE A 36 -4.60 -10.69 -3.31
C ILE A 36 -3.12 -11.00 -3.45
N ALA A 37 -2.67 -12.23 -3.35
CA ALA A 37 -1.26 -12.56 -3.39
C ALA A 37 -0.83 -13.21 -4.72
N HIS A 38 -1.47 -14.30 -5.12
CA HIS A 38 -1.12 -15.05 -6.30
C HIS A 38 -2.33 -15.33 -7.19
N LYS A 39 -2.11 -15.33 -8.51
CA LYS A 39 -3.18 -15.59 -9.49
C LYS A 39 -3.84 -16.96 -9.32
N ASP A 40 -3.06 -17.94 -8.87
CA ASP A 40 -3.51 -19.32 -8.72
C ASP A 40 -4.44 -19.53 -7.49
N GLU A 41 -4.56 -18.51 -6.63
CA GLU A 41 -5.42 -18.52 -5.44
C GLU A 41 -6.80 -17.88 -5.68
N ARG A 42 -7.08 -17.41 -6.89
CA ARG A 42 -8.34 -16.73 -7.24
C ARG A 42 -9.58 -17.54 -6.94
N ASP A 43 -9.50 -18.86 -7.09
CA ASP A 43 -10.63 -19.76 -6.89
C ASP A 43 -10.87 -20.11 -5.41
N GLN A 44 -9.87 -19.91 -4.56
CA GLN A 44 -9.93 -20.29 -3.14
C GLN A 44 -10.53 -19.19 -2.27
N ASP A 45 -10.24 -17.94 -2.59
CA ASP A 45 -10.73 -16.77 -1.86
C ASP A 45 -11.32 -15.78 -2.87
N LYS A 46 -12.61 -15.76 -3.05
CA LYS A 46 -13.33 -14.81 -3.91
C LYS A 46 -13.24 -13.34 -3.44
N ASP A 47 -12.25 -13.04 -2.62
CA ASP A 47 -12.02 -11.74 -2.02
C ASP A 47 -11.06 -10.92 -2.88
N GLY A 48 -11.60 -10.07 -3.72
CA GLY A 48 -10.83 -9.04 -4.41
C GLY A 48 -10.67 -7.78 -3.58
N TYR A 49 -9.91 -6.85 -4.11
CA TYR A 49 -9.71 -5.52 -3.53
C TYR A 49 -9.57 -4.48 -4.65
N PHE A 50 -9.55 -3.22 -4.29
CA PHE A 50 -9.39 -2.14 -5.26
C PHE A 50 -8.03 -1.48 -5.12
N VAL A 51 -7.47 -1.07 -6.25
CA VAL A 51 -6.15 -0.40 -6.32
C VAL A 51 -6.26 0.90 -7.10
N HIS A 52 -5.61 1.93 -6.58
CA HIS A 52 -5.20 3.10 -7.36
C HIS A 52 -3.67 3.13 -7.42
N SER A 53 -3.12 2.96 -8.61
CA SER A 53 -1.66 2.96 -8.80
C SER A 53 -1.18 4.34 -9.19
N PHE A 54 -0.24 4.88 -8.43
CA PHE A 54 0.38 6.18 -8.71
C PHE A 54 1.63 6.05 -9.57
N THR A 55 2.46 5.05 -9.30
CA THR A 55 3.61 4.67 -10.12
C THR A 55 3.95 3.21 -9.93
N ASP A 56 4.46 2.59 -10.98
CA ASP A 56 4.95 1.21 -10.96
C ASP A 56 6.13 1.10 -11.93
N ARG A 57 7.24 0.51 -11.48
CA ARG A 57 8.45 0.31 -12.25
C ARG A 57 8.79 -1.16 -12.35
N ASP A 58 9.36 -1.54 -13.47
CA ASP A 58 9.95 -2.86 -13.60
C ASP A 58 11.16 -2.98 -12.66
N PRO A 59 11.19 -3.98 -11.76
CA PRO A 59 12.25 -4.08 -10.75
C PRO A 59 13.62 -4.45 -11.33
N LYS A 60 13.69 -4.94 -12.57
CA LYS A 60 14.94 -5.30 -13.25
C LYS A 60 15.52 -4.15 -14.04
N THR A 61 14.68 -3.44 -14.76
CA THR A 61 15.10 -2.36 -15.68
C THR A 61 14.92 -0.97 -15.11
N PHE A 62 14.17 -0.84 -14.01
CA PHE A 62 13.71 0.41 -13.41
C PHE A 62 12.91 1.33 -14.34
N LYS A 63 12.54 0.83 -15.51
CA LYS A 63 11.67 1.55 -16.44
C LYS A 63 10.23 1.54 -15.92
N GLU A 64 9.52 2.61 -16.19
CA GLU A 64 8.11 2.72 -15.86
C GLU A 64 7.30 1.72 -16.67
N ARG A 65 6.45 0.94 -15.99
CA ARG A 65 5.52 -0.01 -16.63
C ARG A 65 4.29 0.68 -17.17
N PHE A 66 3.95 1.86 -16.63
CA PHE A 66 2.89 2.73 -17.12
C PHE A 66 3.26 4.19 -16.85
N LEU A 67 2.54 5.10 -17.47
CA LEU A 67 2.69 6.53 -17.18
C LEU A 67 2.37 6.81 -15.72
N ILE A 68 3.15 7.71 -15.10
CA ILE A 68 2.86 8.19 -13.75
C ILE A 68 1.44 8.77 -13.73
N SER A 69 0.65 8.35 -12.76
CA SER A 69 -0.71 8.85 -12.58
C SER A 69 -0.71 10.38 -12.44
N PRO A 70 -1.65 11.09 -13.08
CA PRO A 70 -1.86 12.52 -12.85
C PRO A 70 -2.07 12.85 -11.36
N ASP A 71 -2.59 11.90 -10.60
CA ASP A 71 -2.84 12.02 -9.17
C ASP A 71 -1.60 11.81 -8.29
N TYR A 72 -0.41 11.57 -8.88
CA TYR A 72 0.82 11.36 -8.11
C TYR A 72 1.11 12.52 -7.14
N GLN A 73 0.76 13.74 -7.53
CA GLN A 73 0.90 14.91 -6.66
C GLN A 73 0.14 14.78 -5.34
N LYS A 74 -0.96 14.02 -5.31
CA LYS A 74 -1.75 13.79 -4.10
C LYS A 74 -1.02 12.98 -3.02
N VAL A 75 -0.01 12.22 -3.41
CA VAL A 75 0.86 11.44 -2.50
C VAL A 75 2.24 12.08 -2.32
N SER A 76 2.54 13.19 -2.96
CA SER A 76 3.88 13.79 -3.00
C SER A 76 4.42 14.12 -1.60
N ARG A 77 3.60 14.68 -0.70
CA ARG A 77 4.00 15.00 0.67
C ARG A 77 4.35 13.75 1.47
N LEU A 78 3.54 12.69 1.36
CA LEU A 78 3.84 11.41 1.97
C LEU A 78 5.16 10.86 1.45
N MET A 79 5.39 10.92 0.14
CA MET A 79 6.62 10.42 -0.48
C MET A 79 7.85 11.23 -0.07
N GLU A 80 7.73 12.53 0.10
CA GLU A 80 8.79 13.39 0.64
C GLU A 80 9.16 12.98 2.08
N CYS A 81 8.17 12.80 2.96
CA CYS A 81 8.40 12.33 4.32
C CYS A 81 9.07 10.95 4.36
N ILE A 82 8.62 10.01 3.52
CA ILE A 82 9.24 8.68 3.40
C ILE A 82 10.69 8.79 2.93
N LYS A 83 10.97 9.65 1.94
CA LYS A 83 12.33 9.87 1.43
C LYS A 83 13.26 10.38 2.53
N ASN A 84 12.82 11.37 3.28
CA ASN A 84 13.60 11.94 4.38
C ASN A 84 13.89 10.91 5.50
N LYS A 85 12.94 10.01 5.77
CA LYS A 85 13.10 8.97 6.80
C LYS A 85 13.97 7.79 6.34
N LEU A 86 13.83 7.32 5.12
CA LEU A 86 14.41 6.05 4.67
C LEU A 86 15.65 6.18 3.79
N ASN A 87 15.93 7.36 3.26
CA ASN A 87 17.06 7.60 2.34
C ASN A 87 17.17 6.50 1.26
N TYR A 88 16.08 6.28 0.50
CA TYR A 88 16.06 5.29 -0.57
C TYR A 88 16.65 5.86 -1.88
N SER A 89 17.18 4.99 -2.71
CA SER A 89 17.72 5.35 -4.04
C SER A 89 16.65 5.37 -5.12
N GLN A 90 15.64 4.48 -5.03
CA GLN A 90 14.64 4.29 -6.07
C GLN A 90 13.29 3.89 -5.48
N ILE A 91 12.22 4.43 -6.06
CA ILE A 91 10.85 3.98 -5.81
C ILE A 91 10.48 2.96 -6.89
N LEU A 92 10.03 1.80 -6.49
CA LEU A 92 9.56 0.76 -7.40
C LEU A 92 8.05 0.86 -7.64
N ARG A 93 7.27 1.07 -6.58
CA ARG A 93 5.82 1.13 -6.65
C ARG A 93 5.23 2.02 -5.59
N VAL A 94 4.25 2.82 -5.97
CA VAL A 94 3.37 3.56 -5.06
C VAL A 94 1.94 3.27 -5.46
N ARG A 95 1.16 2.71 -4.55
CA ARG A 95 -0.26 2.43 -4.76
C ARG A 95 -1.05 2.62 -3.46
N SER A 96 -2.31 2.97 -3.58
CA SER A 96 -3.28 2.77 -2.50
C SER A 96 -4.09 1.51 -2.75
N SER A 97 -4.48 0.86 -1.68
CA SER A 97 -5.29 -0.35 -1.70
C SER A 97 -6.51 -0.15 -0.81
N LEU A 98 -7.69 -0.48 -1.34
CA LEU A 98 -8.95 -0.41 -0.62
C LEU A 98 -9.51 -1.82 -0.52
N TYR A 99 -9.53 -2.34 0.69
CA TYR A 99 -10.08 -3.65 1.01
C TYR A 99 -11.54 -3.50 1.43
N PRO A 100 -12.49 -4.15 0.73
CA PRO A 100 -13.87 -4.17 1.16
C PRO A 100 -14.03 -4.76 2.56
N ARG A 101 -15.05 -4.31 3.29
CA ARG A 101 -15.36 -4.89 4.59
C ARG A 101 -15.71 -6.37 4.43
N ARG A 102 -15.08 -7.21 5.24
CA ARG A 102 -15.37 -8.63 5.37
C ARG A 102 -16.20 -8.90 6.60
N GLU A 103 -17.10 -9.88 6.55
CA GLU A 103 -17.88 -10.32 7.70
C GLU A 103 -16.97 -10.85 8.82
N LYS A 104 -15.95 -11.64 8.43
CA LYS A 104 -14.90 -12.12 9.34
C LYS A 104 -13.54 -11.69 8.80
N GLN A 105 -12.74 -11.09 9.67
CA GLN A 105 -11.36 -10.76 9.34
C GLN A 105 -10.52 -12.04 9.34
N LYS A 106 -9.86 -12.31 8.21
CA LYS A 106 -8.88 -13.38 8.06
C LYS A 106 -7.60 -12.78 7.46
N PRO A 107 -6.42 -13.29 7.82
CA PRO A 107 -5.20 -12.88 7.14
C PRO A 107 -5.23 -13.35 5.69
N ASP A 108 -4.70 -12.50 4.81
CA ASP A 108 -4.42 -12.89 3.43
C ASP A 108 -3.14 -13.76 3.39
N PRO A 109 -2.91 -14.54 2.32
CA PRO A 109 -1.72 -15.37 2.20
C PRO A 109 -0.42 -14.56 2.33
N TYR A 110 0.57 -15.13 3.01
CA TYR A 110 1.88 -14.51 3.10
C TYR A 110 2.54 -14.41 1.73
N HIS A 111 3.08 -13.25 1.44
CA HIS A 111 3.85 -13.02 0.22
C HIS A 111 4.92 -11.97 0.44
N VAL A 112 5.85 -11.92 -0.49
CA VAL A 112 6.82 -10.82 -0.63
C VAL A 112 6.55 -10.12 -1.97
N ASP A 113 6.68 -8.80 -1.97
CA ASP A 113 6.45 -8.02 -3.20
C ASP A 113 7.54 -8.30 -4.26
N TYR A 114 8.77 -8.52 -3.82
CA TYR A 114 9.93 -8.80 -4.68
C TYR A 114 10.85 -9.84 -4.04
N ASN A 115 11.61 -10.56 -4.86
CA ASN A 115 12.57 -11.58 -4.43
C ASN A 115 13.99 -11.05 -4.20
N PHE A 116 14.14 -9.77 -3.93
CA PHE A 116 15.38 -9.10 -3.60
C PHE A 116 15.17 -8.13 -2.43
N ASP A 117 16.26 -7.65 -1.84
CA ASP A 117 16.20 -6.73 -0.70
C ASP A 117 15.49 -5.43 -1.06
N HIS A 118 14.41 -5.13 -0.37
CA HIS A 118 13.63 -3.92 -0.55
C HIS A 118 12.96 -3.48 0.76
N LYS A 119 12.52 -2.23 0.80
CA LYS A 119 11.75 -1.70 1.92
C LYS A 119 10.29 -1.53 1.51
N VAL A 120 9.38 -1.89 2.38
CA VAL A 120 7.93 -1.68 2.24
C VAL A 120 7.47 -0.69 3.29
N CYS A 121 6.70 0.30 2.87
CA CYS A 121 6.00 1.23 3.75
C CYS A 121 4.50 1.05 3.57
N ILE A 122 3.80 0.82 4.67
CA ILE A 122 2.33 0.77 4.69
C ILE A 122 1.85 1.98 5.46
N PHE A 123 1.07 2.83 4.82
CA PHE A 123 0.48 4.01 5.42
C PHE A 123 -1.03 3.81 5.56
N TYR A 124 -1.51 3.77 6.79
CA TYR A 124 -2.94 3.61 7.06
C TYR A 124 -3.65 4.96 6.99
N VAL A 125 -4.72 5.02 6.22
CA VAL A 125 -5.45 6.26 5.92
C VAL A 125 -6.72 6.41 6.76
N ASN A 126 -7.28 5.31 7.23
CA ASN A 126 -8.52 5.31 8.01
C ASN A 126 -8.47 4.27 9.12
N THR A 127 -9.12 4.56 10.23
CA THR A 127 -9.33 3.61 11.31
C THR A 127 -10.29 2.50 10.86
N ASN A 128 -9.87 1.26 11.04
CA ASN A 128 -10.69 0.09 10.74
C ASN A 128 -10.25 -1.11 11.57
N ASN A 129 -10.88 -2.26 11.39
CA ASN A 129 -10.51 -3.49 12.09
C ASN A 129 -9.50 -4.37 11.32
N GLY A 130 -8.90 -3.84 10.25
CA GLY A 130 -7.86 -4.50 9.46
C GLY A 130 -6.52 -4.55 10.20
N PHE A 131 -5.64 -5.38 9.71
CA PHE A 131 -4.30 -5.55 10.26
C PHE A 131 -3.33 -6.09 9.20
N THR A 132 -2.05 -5.85 9.41
CA THR A 132 -0.96 -6.53 8.72
C THR A 132 -0.39 -7.59 9.65
N LEU A 133 -0.32 -8.84 9.18
CA LEU A 133 0.27 -9.97 9.90
C LEU A 133 1.59 -10.35 9.22
N PHE A 134 2.65 -10.42 10.02
CA PHE A 134 3.98 -10.82 9.57
C PHE A 134 4.24 -12.30 9.86
N GLU A 135 5.12 -12.93 9.09
CA GLU A 135 5.46 -14.34 9.23
C GLU A 135 5.99 -14.70 10.64
N ASN A 136 6.65 -13.76 11.31
CA ASN A 136 7.12 -13.92 12.71
C ASN A 136 5.98 -13.88 13.74
N GLY A 137 4.73 -13.76 13.32
CA GLY A 137 3.54 -13.66 14.18
C GLY A 137 3.24 -12.24 14.68
N GLU A 138 4.07 -11.26 14.38
CA GLU A 138 3.82 -9.87 14.75
C GLU A 138 2.62 -9.32 13.97
N LYS A 139 1.75 -8.59 14.67
CA LYS A 139 0.51 -8.04 14.13
C LYS A 139 0.46 -6.53 14.35
N VAL A 140 0.37 -5.79 13.25
CA VAL A 140 0.17 -4.34 13.27
C VAL A 140 -1.27 -4.01 12.86
N LYS A 141 -1.99 -3.32 13.73
CA LYS A 141 -3.37 -2.90 13.48
C LYS A 141 -3.39 -1.60 12.67
N SER A 142 -4.41 -1.46 11.83
CA SER A 142 -4.77 -0.18 11.24
C SER A 142 -5.42 0.69 12.33
N VAL A 143 -4.84 1.85 12.59
CA VAL A 143 -5.30 2.75 13.67
C VAL A 143 -5.94 3.99 13.09
#